data_7f8b11d8e7a24795354bf57c49199a7e
#
_entry.id   7f8b11d8e7a24795354bf57c49199a7e
#
_cell.length_a   1.000
_cell.length_b   1.000
_cell.length_c   1.000
_cell.angle_alpha   90.00
_cell.angle_beta   90.00
_cell.angle_gamma   90.00
#
_symmetry.space_group_name_H-M   'P 1'
#
loop_
_entity.id
_entity.type
_entity.pdbx_description
1 polymer ?
#
loop_
_entity_poly.entity_id
_entity_poly.type
_entity_poly.pdbx_seq_one_letter_code
_entity_poly.pdbx_strand_id
1 'polypeptide(L)'
;MDLSVGKVYTKCFKVAGNLPHCADITRKYCSRYCGILIVDGKFISVKGYMKKIPFLYGIDYLTHDIPTYTMAVSESYRSWFRYFNSLRLLNYPLTAIVCDDNENIAKACLGVYPQAIIQLCQNHFKENIRRSLDLQNDEIHRQFMDEIEDLFRGKRSSEDDFNRVGKRIYQKYADNQLFVAILLQINARKSVLLGYLKGHGIPCTTNLIESFNSHFEGRFKSVKEYQSFHHAQIWINAMIVRRRFKEFTDCEGKFRHLNGKKSFEKSRRPDVDLSTFSDILRDRF
;
A
#
# COMPACT_ATOMS: atom_id res chain seq x y z
N MET A 1 -21.94 -25.91 26.05
CA MET A 1 -22.90 -25.58 24.96
C MET A 1 -22.09 -25.48 23.66
N ASP A 2 -22.10 -26.53 22.84
CA ASP A 2 -21.36 -26.55 21.56
C ASP A 2 -22.10 -25.69 20.53
N LEU A 3 -21.49 -24.62 20.13
CA LEU A 3 -22.00 -23.75 19.07
C LEU A 3 -21.60 -24.34 17.70
N SER A 4 -22.54 -24.62 16.83
CA SER A 4 -22.23 -25.00 15.45
C SER A 4 -21.50 -23.88 14.73
N VAL A 5 -20.63 -24.24 13.78
CA VAL A 5 -19.86 -23.29 12.95
C VAL A 5 -20.76 -22.23 12.32
N GLY A 6 -21.95 -22.60 11.84
CA GLY A 6 -22.93 -21.68 11.28
C GLY A 6 -23.44 -20.63 12.28
N LYS A 7 -23.69 -21.03 13.53
CA LYS A 7 -24.10 -20.09 14.59
C LYS A 7 -22.97 -19.12 14.96
N VAL A 8 -21.72 -19.60 15.02
CA VAL A 8 -20.55 -18.75 15.26
C VAL A 8 -20.40 -17.75 14.14
N TYR A 9 -20.46 -18.20 12.88
CA TYR A 9 -20.37 -17.34 11.70
C TYR A 9 -21.44 -16.24 11.73
N THR A 10 -22.71 -16.58 11.97
CA THR A 10 -23.81 -15.62 12.01
C THR A 10 -23.60 -14.56 13.10
N LYS A 11 -23.13 -14.96 14.28
CA LYS A 11 -22.82 -14.03 15.36
C LYS A 11 -21.66 -13.10 14.99
N CYS A 12 -20.57 -13.64 14.42
CA CYS A 12 -19.43 -12.84 13.96
C CYS A 12 -19.84 -11.85 12.88
N PHE A 13 -20.66 -12.27 11.91
CA PHE A 13 -21.15 -11.41 10.85
C PHE A 13 -22.03 -10.27 11.38
N LYS A 14 -22.91 -10.56 12.34
CA LYS A 14 -23.72 -9.52 13.02
C LYS A 14 -22.83 -8.50 13.74
N VAL A 15 -21.81 -8.95 14.47
CA VAL A 15 -20.85 -8.05 15.14
C VAL A 15 -20.08 -7.23 14.12
N ALA A 16 -19.61 -7.86 13.04
CA ALA A 16 -18.88 -7.17 11.97
C ALA A 16 -19.74 -6.08 11.29
N GLY A 17 -21.03 -6.36 11.07
CA GLY A 17 -21.99 -5.42 10.49
C GLY A 17 -22.34 -4.22 11.39
N ASN A 18 -22.13 -4.36 12.70
CA ASN A 18 -22.33 -3.28 13.66
C ASN A 18 -21.08 -2.40 13.89
N LEU A 19 -19.95 -2.76 13.29
CA LEU A 19 -18.74 -1.93 13.38
C LEU A 19 -18.89 -0.65 12.57
N PRO A 20 -18.46 0.49 13.11
CA PRO A 20 -18.37 1.71 12.32
C PRO A 20 -17.43 1.52 11.13
N HIS A 21 -17.64 2.29 10.08
CA HIS A 21 -16.71 2.27 8.97
C HIS A 21 -15.33 2.79 9.39
N CYS A 22 -14.28 2.22 8.82
CA CYS A 22 -12.89 2.61 9.13
C CYS A 22 -12.68 4.12 9.02
N ALA A 23 -13.28 4.78 8.03
CA ALA A 23 -13.23 6.23 7.85
C ALA A 23 -13.88 7.01 9.00
N ASP A 24 -14.94 6.50 9.61
CA ASP A 24 -15.63 7.18 10.71
C ASP A 24 -14.79 7.13 11.99
N ILE A 25 -14.12 5.99 12.23
CA ILE A 25 -13.14 5.86 13.31
C ILE A 25 -12.03 6.90 13.11
N THR A 26 -11.50 7.02 11.89
CA THR A 26 -10.46 7.99 11.57
C THR A 26 -10.94 9.42 11.79
N ARG A 27 -12.12 9.78 11.26
CA ARG A 27 -12.70 11.13 11.41
C ARG A 27 -12.89 11.52 12.88
N LYS A 28 -13.39 10.58 13.68
CA LYS A 28 -13.76 10.86 15.08
C LYS A 28 -12.56 10.86 16.01
N TYR A 29 -11.54 10.03 15.76
CA TYR A 29 -10.50 9.76 16.75
C TYR A 29 -9.07 10.01 16.33
N CYS A 30 -8.76 10.12 15.04
CA CYS A 30 -7.38 10.15 14.56
C CYS A 30 -6.99 11.53 14.01
N SER A 31 -5.74 11.93 14.26
CA SER A 31 -5.15 13.16 13.71
C SER A 31 -3.62 13.07 13.55
N ARG A 32 -2.98 12.02 14.09
CA ARG A 32 -1.52 11.92 14.11
C ARG A 32 -1.04 10.97 13.00
N TYR A 33 -0.92 11.51 11.81
CA TYR A 33 -0.37 10.82 10.65
C TYR A 33 0.91 11.51 10.16
N CYS A 34 1.83 10.75 9.56
CA CYS A 34 3.06 11.32 9.02
C CYS A 34 2.90 11.93 7.62
N GLY A 35 1.79 11.64 6.94
CA GLY A 35 1.52 12.14 5.61
C GLY A 35 2.21 11.37 4.46
N ILE A 36 3.01 10.36 4.76
CA ILE A 36 3.56 9.45 3.75
C ILE A 36 2.69 8.20 3.73
N LEU A 37 2.04 7.93 2.61
CA LEU A 37 1.11 6.82 2.47
C LEU A 37 1.63 5.80 1.47
N ILE A 38 1.75 4.53 1.88
CA ILE A 38 2.06 3.43 0.97
C ILE A 38 0.74 2.84 0.51
N VAL A 39 0.47 2.84 -0.79
CA VAL A 39 -0.83 2.49 -1.35
C VAL A 39 -0.76 1.26 -2.25
N ASP A 40 -1.80 0.43 -2.22
CA ASP A 40 -1.95 -0.74 -3.06
C ASP A 40 -3.42 -1.12 -3.25
N GLY A 41 -3.73 -1.87 -4.31
CA GLY A 41 -5.01 -2.47 -4.59
C GLY A 41 -5.00 -3.99 -4.37
N LYS A 42 -5.81 -4.50 -3.45
CA LYS A 42 -5.95 -5.92 -3.21
C LYS A 42 -7.23 -6.46 -3.82
N PHE A 43 -7.16 -7.63 -4.47
CA PHE A 43 -8.27 -8.18 -5.24
C PHE A 43 -8.93 -9.36 -4.52
N ILE A 44 -10.27 -9.35 -4.46
CA ILE A 44 -11.09 -10.39 -3.84
C ILE A 44 -12.16 -10.93 -4.82
N SER A 45 -12.55 -12.19 -4.65
CA SER A 45 -13.62 -12.80 -5.42
C SER A 45 -14.98 -12.52 -4.76
N VAL A 46 -15.93 -12.03 -5.55
CA VAL A 46 -17.30 -11.71 -5.08
C VAL A 46 -18.29 -12.29 -6.07
N LYS A 47 -19.27 -13.03 -5.55
CA LYS A 47 -20.32 -13.67 -6.34
C LYS A 47 -21.09 -12.65 -7.19
N GLY A 48 -21.33 -13.01 -8.45
CA GLY A 48 -21.99 -12.13 -9.42
C GLY A 48 -21.05 -11.21 -10.18
N TYR A 49 -19.72 -11.27 -9.93
CA TYR A 49 -18.73 -10.52 -10.69
C TYR A 49 -17.77 -11.47 -11.42
N MET A 50 -17.61 -11.26 -12.72
CA MET A 50 -16.69 -12.08 -13.56
C MET A 50 -15.22 -11.87 -13.21
N LYS A 51 -14.85 -10.67 -12.75
CA LYS A 51 -13.49 -10.32 -12.36
C LYS A 51 -13.41 -10.08 -10.85
N LYS A 52 -12.24 -10.33 -10.28
CA LYS A 52 -11.98 -9.97 -8.88
C LYS A 52 -12.17 -8.48 -8.67
N ILE A 53 -12.75 -8.12 -7.54
CA ILE A 53 -13.04 -6.75 -7.12
C ILE A 53 -11.86 -6.20 -6.32
N PRO A 54 -11.30 -5.03 -6.68
CA PRO A 54 -10.28 -4.40 -5.87
C PRO A 54 -10.87 -3.71 -4.64
N PHE A 55 -10.19 -3.85 -3.51
CA PHE A 55 -10.25 -2.86 -2.46
C PHE A 55 -8.94 -2.11 -2.40
N LEU A 56 -9.05 -0.79 -2.46
CA LEU A 56 -7.94 0.15 -2.55
C LEU A 56 -7.69 0.70 -1.15
N TYR A 57 -6.47 0.66 -0.68
CA TYR A 57 -6.15 1.17 0.65
C TYR A 57 -4.70 1.67 0.71
N GLY A 58 -4.37 2.33 1.79
CA GLY A 58 -3.01 2.75 2.08
C GLY A 58 -2.71 2.66 3.55
N ILE A 59 -1.42 2.54 3.86
CA ILE A 59 -0.88 2.46 5.20
C ILE A 59 0.00 3.68 5.43
N ASP A 60 -0.29 4.44 6.49
CA ASP A 60 0.59 5.52 6.92
C ASP A 60 1.93 4.96 7.39
N TYR A 61 3.01 5.51 6.85
CA TYR A 61 4.34 4.91 6.94
C TYR A 61 4.91 4.82 8.36
N LEU A 62 4.62 5.78 9.23
CA LEU A 62 5.18 5.78 10.58
C LEU A 62 4.24 5.18 11.62
N THR A 63 2.93 5.33 11.44
CA THR A 63 1.95 4.79 12.38
C THR A 63 1.55 3.36 12.05
N HIS A 64 1.81 2.90 10.82
CA HIS A 64 1.29 1.65 10.24
C HIS A 64 -0.23 1.55 10.33
N ASP A 65 -0.93 2.68 10.42
CA ASP A 65 -2.38 2.72 10.48
C ASP A 65 -3.00 2.84 9.08
N ILE A 66 -4.24 2.34 8.95
CA ILE A 66 -5.02 2.39 7.72
C ILE A 66 -6.12 3.43 7.91
N PRO A 67 -5.98 4.65 7.36
CA PRO A 67 -6.96 5.72 7.60
C PRO A 67 -8.33 5.42 7.03
N THR A 68 -8.37 4.83 5.83
CA THR A 68 -9.59 4.43 5.12
C THR A 68 -9.27 3.45 4.00
N TYR A 69 -10.33 2.93 3.38
CA TYR A 69 -10.26 2.09 2.18
C TYR A 69 -11.44 2.40 1.26
N THR A 70 -11.34 1.96 0.01
CA THR A 70 -12.42 2.06 -0.98
C THR A 70 -12.56 0.73 -1.71
N MET A 71 -13.76 0.16 -1.75
CA MET A 71 -14.07 -0.94 -2.66
C MET A 71 -14.64 -0.39 -3.96
N ALA A 72 -14.24 -0.97 -5.08
CA ALA A 72 -14.69 -0.56 -6.40
C ALA A 72 -14.84 -1.78 -7.32
N VAL A 73 -15.65 -1.65 -8.37
CA VAL A 73 -15.85 -2.74 -9.35
C VAL A 73 -14.60 -3.00 -10.19
N SER A 74 -13.77 -1.96 -10.37
CA SER A 74 -12.50 -2.05 -11.10
C SER A 74 -11.46 -1.11 -10.51
N GLU A 75 -10.19 -1.46 -10.68
CA GLU A 75 -9.10 -0.55 -10.40
C GLU A 75 -8.93 0.41 -11.60
N SER A 76 -9.23 1.68 -11.36
CA SER A 76 -9.24 2.74 -12.38
C SER A 76 -8.87 4.08 -11.77
N TYR A 77 -8.56 5.07 -12.61
CA TYR A 77 -8.40 6.45 -12.17
C TYR A 77 -9.56 6.92 -11.27
N ARG A 78 -10.82 6.65 -11.67
CA ARG A 78 -12.02 7.08 -10.93
C ARG A 78 -12.10 6.44 -9.54
N SER A 79 -11.72 5.18 -9.39
CA SER A 79 -11.74 4.49 -8.10
C SER A 79 -10.63 5.00 -7.17
N TRP A 80 -9.43 5.23 -7.70
CA TRP A 80 -8.33 5.84 -6.96
C TRP A 80 -8.62 7.30 -6.61
N PHE A 81 -9.23 8.07 -7.51
CA PHE A 81 -9.64 9.44 -7.22
C PHE A 81 -10.64 9.49 -6.05
N ARG A 82 -11.63 8.58 -6.03
CA ARG A 82 -12.56 8.47 -4.88
C ARG A 82 -11.83 8.11 -3.59
N TYR A 83 -10.85 7.21 -3.65
CA TYR A 83 -10.03 6.86 -2.49
C TYR A 83 -9.26 8.08 -1.96
N PHE A 84 -8.51 8.77 -2.79
CA PHE A 84 -7.77 9.97 -2.37
C PHE A 84 -8.68 11.11 -1.91
N ASN A 85 -9.82 11.30 -2.57
CA ASN A 85 -10.80 12.28 -2.11
C ASN A 85 -11.37 11.92 -0.72
N SER A 86 -11.57 10.63 -0.41
CA SER A 86 -11.98 10.22 0.94
C SER A 86 -10.92 10.55 1.99
N LEU A 87 -9.64 10.41 1.68
CA LEU A 87 -8.54 10.84 2.56
C LEU A 87 -8.55 12.36 2.78
N ARG A 88 -8.80 13.15 1.72
CA ARG A 88 -8.93 14.62 1.84
C ARG A 88 -10.09 15.01 2.75
N LEU A 89 -11.24 14.34 2.64
CA LEU A 89 -12.39 14.57 3.50
C LEU A 89 -12.16 14.16 4.97
N LEU A 90 -11.15 13.33 5.23
CA LEU A 90 -10.68 12.97 6.57
C LEU A 90 -9.58 13.91 7.08
N ASN A 91 -9.22 14.95 6.33
CA ASN A 91 -8.10 15.85 6.61
C ASN A 91 -6.77 15.10 6.77
N TYR A 92 -6.57 13.99 6.03
CA TYR A 92 -5.29 13.28 6.04
C TYR A 92 -4.20 14.17 5.43
N PRO A 93 -3.07 14.42 6.13
CA PRO A 93 -2.05 15.39 5.71
C PRO A 93 -1.10 14.79 4.65
N LEU A 94 -1.63 14.34 3.51
CA LEU A 94 -0.85 13.67 2.48
C LEU A 94 0.23 14.57 1.89
N THR A 95 1.49 14.17 2.04
CA THR A 95 2.66 14.80 1.44
C THR A 95 3.33 13.95 0.38
N ALA A 96 3.25 12.62 0.53
CA ALA A 96 3.81 11.69 -0.44
C ALA A 96 3.03 10.37 -0.50
N ILE A 97 3.04 9.74 -1.68
CA ILE A 97 2.64 8.33 -1.82
C ILE A 97 3.81 7.48 -2.31
N VAL A 98 3.80 6.20 -1.90
CA VAL A 98 4.63 5.16 -2.50
C VAL A 98 3.70 4.12 -3.11
N CYS A 99 3.85 3.86 -4.40
CA CYS A 99 2.93 2.99 -5.15
C CYS A 99 3.65 2.20 -6.24
N ASP A 100 2.96 1.22 -6.80
CA ASP A 100 3.40 0.52 -7.99
C ASP A 100 3.33 1.43 -9.23
N ASP A 101 3.90 0.95 -10.35
CA ASP A 101 3.91 1.63 -11.62
C ASP A 101 2.54 1.55 -12.32
N ASN A 102 1.49 2.02 -11.63
CA ASN A 102 0.15 2.19 -12.15
C ASN A 102 -0.15 3.69 -12.27
N GLU A 103 -0.17 4.18 -13.50
CA GLU A 103 -0.42 5.61 -13.78
C GLU A 103 -1.73 6.15 -13.19
N ASN A 104 -2.75 5.29 -13.05
CA ASN A 104 -4.02 5.70 -12.46
C ASN A 104 -3.88 6.12 -11.00
N ILE A 105 -2.96 5.49 -10.25
CA ILE A 105 -2.70 5.85 -8.85
C ILE A 105 -2.09 7.25 -8.78
N ALA A 106 -0.99 7.47 -9.51
CA ALA A 106 -0.26 8.74 -9.50
C ALA A 106 -1.14 9.89 -10.01
N LYS A 107 -1.82 9.70 -11.15
CA LYS A 107 -2.72 10.71 -11.73
C LYS A 107 -3.88 11.06 -10.78
N ALA A 108 -4.50 10.06 -10.16
CA ALA A 108 -5.60 10.27 -9.22
C ALA A 108 -5.14 10.96 -7.93
N CYS A 109 -3.96 10.60 -7.42
CA CYS A 109 -3.37 11.28 -6.27
C CYS A 109 -3.14 12.76 -6.55
N LEU A 110 -2.45 13.09 -7.65
CA LEU A 110 -2.17 14.48 -8.03
C LEU A 110 -3.44 15.28 -8.35
N GLY A 111 -4.50 14.62 -8.85
CA GLY A 111 -5.81 15.25 -9.05
C GLY A 111 -6.49 15.70 -7.76
N VAL A 112 -6.15 15.11 -6.62
CA VAL A 112 -6.71 15.48 -5.29
C VAL A 112 -5.71 16.25 -4.43
N TYR A 113 -4.42 15.90 -4.52
CA TYR A 113 -3.29 16.47 -3.79
C TYR A 113 -2.20 16.90 -4.78
N PRO A 114 -2.33 18.07 -5.43
CA PRO A 114 -1.43 18.50 -6.52
C PRO A 114 0.04 18.63 -6.10
N GLN A 115 0.31 18.82 -4.81
CA GLN A 115 1.66 18.98 -4.27
C GLN A 115 2.27 17.66 -3.73
N ALA A 116 1.54 16.54 -3.83
CA ALA A 116 2.03 15.27 -3.32
C ALA A 116 3.22 14.77 -4.13
N ILE A 117 4.23 14.26 -3.41
CA ILE A 117 5.36 13.58 -4.03
C ILE A 117 4.95 12.17 -4.39
N ILE A 118 5.21 11.77 -5.63
CA ILE A 118 5.02 10.39 -6.09
C ILE A 118 6.36 9.67 -6.03
N GLN A 119 6.40 8.53 -5.34
CA GLN A 119 7.51 7.59 -5.34
C GLN A 119 7.02 6.26 -5.92
N LEU A 120 7.59 5.84 -7.04
CA LEU A 120 7.37 4.49 -7.55
C LEU A 120 8.17 3.46 -6.74
N CYS A 121 7.58 2.32 -6.49
CA CYS A 121 8.25 1.19 -5.86
C CYS A 121 9.40 0.70 -6.73
N GLN A 122 10.64 0.88 -6.25
CA GLN A 122 11.81 0.44 -6.99
C GLN A 122 11.89 -1.08 -7.13
N ASN A 123 11.36 -1.85 -6.16
CA ASN A 123 11.34 -3.30 -6.25
C ASN A 123 10.42 -3.79 -7.38
N HIS A 124 9.20 -3.28 -7.46
CA HIS A 124 8.27 -3.63 -8.55
C HIS A 124 8.81 -3.19 -9.91
N PHE A 125 9.43 -2.01 -9.98
CA PHE A 125 10.03 -1.54 -11.21
C PHE A 125 11.19 -2.44 -11.68
N LYS A 126 12.09 -2.83 -10.77
CA LYS A 126 13.16 -3.78 -11.06
C LYS A 126 12.62 -5.17 -11.47
N GLU A 127 11.57 -5.63 -10.81
CA GLU A 127 10.95 -6.91 -11.16
C GLU A 127 10.34 -6.90 -12.56
N ASN A 128 9.77 -5.78 -12.99
CA ASN A 128 9.31 -5.62 -14.38
C ASN A 128 10.46 -5.69 -15.38
N ILE A 129 11.63 -5.09 -15.06
CA ILE A 129 12.84 -5.23 -15.88
C ILE A 129 13.28 -6.70 -15.92
N ARG A 130 13.36 -7.40 -14.78
CA ARG A 130 13.72 -8.82 -14.72
C ARG A 130 12.88 -9.69 -15.65
N ARG A 131 11.57 -9.44 -15.68
CA ARG A 131 10.64 -10.19 -16.55
C ARG A 131 10.84 -9.95 -18.03
N SER A 132 11.47 -8.85 -18.42
CA SER A 132 11.80 -8.55 -19.82
C SER A 132 13.15 -9.11 -20.26
N LEU A 133 13.93 -9.72 -19.34
CA LEU A 133 15.26 -10.26 -19.58
C LEU A 133 15.25 -11.79 -19.52
N ASP A 134 16.06 -12.45 -20.34
CA ASP A 134 16.34 -13.89 -20.24
C ASP A 134 17.48 -14.14 -19.25
N LEU A 135 17.16 -14.10 -17.95
CA LEU A 135 18.15 -14.30 -16.91
C LEU A 135 18.56 -15.76 -16.72
N GLN A 136 17.81 -16.72 -17.27
CA GLN A 136 18.14 -18.14 -17.13
C GLN A 136 19.22 -18.58 -18.10
N ASN A 137 19.16 -18.10 -19.34
CA ASN A 137 19.99 -18.62 -20.43
C ASN A 137 21.04 -17.62 -20.93
N ASP A 138 20.95 -16.34 -20.58
CA ASP A 138 21.83 -15.27 -21.09
C ASP A 138 22.66 -14.61 -20.00
N GLU A 139 23.97 -14.80 -20.05
CA GLU A 139 24.91 -14.21 -19.09
C GLU A 139 25.00 -12.67 -19.20
N ILE A 140 24.84 -12.12 -20.41
CA ILE A 140 24.89 -10.67 -20.62
C ILE A 140 23.67 -10.02 -19.99
N HIS A 141 22.48 -10.68 -20.05
CA HIS A 141 21.28 -10.24 -19.40
C HIS A 141 21.42 -10.25 -17.85
N ARG A 142 22.10 -11.28 -17.29
CA ARG A 142 22.40 -11.30 -15.83
C ARG A 142 23.30 -10.15 -15.44
N GLN A 143 24.40 -9.95 -16.14
CA GLN A 143 25.33 -8.84 -15.87
C GLN A 143 24.66 -7.47 -15.99
N PHE A 144 23.80 -7.29 -16.99
CA PHE A 144 23.01 -6.06 -17.11
C PHE A 144 22.07 -5.86 -15.92
N MET A 145 21.38 -6.94 -15.48
CA MET A 145 20.49 -6.85 -14.30
C MET A 145 21.25 -6.52 -13.02
N ASP A 146 22.47 -7.03 -12.84
CA ASP A 146 23.34 -6.68 -11.70
C ASP A 146 23.70 -5.19 -11.69
N GLU A 147 23.99 -4.61 -12.86
CA GLU A 147 24.21 -3.15 -13.00
C GLU A 147 22.94 -2.34 -12.67
N ILE A 148 21.76 -2.83 -13.04
CA ILE A 148 20.47 -2.22 -12.65
C ILE A 148 20.27 -2.34 -11.13
N GLU A 149 20.57 -3.49 -10.52
CA GLU A 149 20.54 -3.63 -9.06
C GLU A 149 21.47 -2.65 -8.37
N ASP A 150 22.69 -2.46 -8.90
CA ASP A 150 23.62 -1.46 -8.37
C ASP A 150 23.09 -0.03 -8.55
N LEU A 151 22.47 0.30 -9.68
CA LEU A 151 21.85 1.61 -9.91
C LEU A 151 20.83 1.96 -8.82
N PHE A 152 20.06 0.99 -8.33
CA PHE A 152 19.04 1.15 -7.30
C PHE A 152 19.50 0.73 -5.89
N ARG A 153 20.77 0.38 -5.71
CA ARG A 153 21.29 -0.08 -4.41
C ARG A 153 21.24 1.03 -3.37
N GLY A 154 20.45 0.80 -2.30
CA GLY A 154 20.25 1.80 -1.27
C GLY A 154 19.53 3.05 -1.78
N LYS A 155 19.68 4.15 -1.03
CA LYS A 155 19.22 5.47 -1.47
C LYS A 155 20.40 6.21 -2.07
N ARG A 156 20.31 6.59 -3.34
CA ARG A 156 21.28 7.50 -3.94
C ARG A 156 21.22 8.85 -3.21
N SER A 157 22.37 9.49 -3.07
CA SER A 157 22.50 10.76 -2.35
C SER A 157 21.91 11.94 -3.13
N SER A 158 21.92 11.84 -4.47
CA SER A 158 21.43 12.89 -5.37
C SER A 158 21.02 12.31 -6.72
N GLU A 159 20.30 13.13 -7.49
CA GLU A 159 19.99 12.83 -8.89
C GLU A 159 21.25 12.74 -9.76
N ASP A 160 22.26 13.55 -9.48
CA ASP A 160 23.53 13.53 -10.23
C ASP A 160 24.30 12.23 -10.01
N ASP A 161 24.29 11.69 -8.79
CA ASP A 161 24.87 10.38 -8.51
C ASP A 161 24.16 9.27 -9.30
N PHE A 162 22.83 9.31 -9.33
CA PHE A 162 22.04 8.38 -10.14
C PHE A 162 22.36 8.51 -11.64
N ASN A 163 22.40 9.73 -12.15
CA ASN A 163 22.71 10.01 -13.56
C ASN A 163 24.12 9.55 -13.95
N ARG A 164 25.11 9.73 -13.07
CA ARG A 164 26.49 9.28 -13.29
C ARG A 164 26.56 7.76 -13.47
N VAL A 165 25.89 7.01 -12.59
CA VAL A 165 25.84 5.54 -12.69
C VAL A 165 25.06 5.11 -13.93
N GLY A 166 23.91 5.70 -14.20
CA GLY A 166 23.10 5.41 -15.39
C GLY A 166 23.86 5.67 -16.70
N LYS A 167 24.64 6.77 -16.78
CA LYS A 167 25.48 7.08 -17.93
C LYS A 167 26.58 6.03 -18.16
N ARG A 168 27.22 5.55 -17.08
CA ARG A 168 28.23 4.47 -17.15
C ARG A 168 27.59 3.20 -17.74
N ILE A 169 26.42 2.80 -17.25
CA ILE A 169 25.70 1.62 -17.75
C ILE A 169 25.32 1.80 -19.21
N TYR A 170 24.80 2.97 -19.59
CA TYR A 170 24.46 3.28 -20.97
C TYR A 170 25.69 3.15 -21.90
N GLN A 171 26.82 3.70 -21.53
CA GLN A 171 28.04 3.60 -22.33
C GLN A 171 28.54 2.16 -22.51
N LYS A 172 28.38 1.32 -21.49
CA LYS A 172 28.77 -0.10 -21.51
C LYS A 172 27.89 -0.93 -22.44
N TYR A 173 26.63 -0.58 -22.59
CA TYR A 173 25.63 -1.38 -23.30
C TYR A 173 24.99 -0.64 -24.50
N ALA A 174 25.64 0.40 -25.02
CA ALA A 174 25.08 1.26 -26.07
C ALA A 174 24.67 0.52 -27.35
N ASP A 175 25.33 -0.59 -27.65
CA ASP A 175 25.05 -1.41 -28.86
C ASP A 175 23.88 -2.39 -28.67
N ASN A 176 23.36 -2.56 -27.46
CA ASN A 176 22.24 -3.46 -27.20
C ASN A 176 20.92 -2.66 -27.12
N GLN A 177 20.09 -2.79 -28.17
CA GLN A 177 18.84 -2.03 -28.28
C GLN A 177 17.84 -2.30 -27.12
N LEU A 178 17.76 -3.55 -26.61
CA LEU A 178 16.89 -3.89 -25.49
C LEU A 178 17.31 -3.15 -24.20
N PHE A 179 18.63 -3.18 -23.91
CA PHE A 179 19.14 -2.55 -22.70
C PHE A 179 19.05 -1.01 -22.77
N VAL A 180 19.29 -0.45 -23.95
CA VAL A 180 19.07 0.98 -24.21
C VAL A 180 17.61 1.36 -23.99
N ALA A 181 16.65 0.58 -24.48
CA ALA A 181 15.23 0.82 -24.27
C ALA A 181 14.87 0.79 -22.78
N ILE A 182 15.39 -0.15 -21.98
CA ILE A 182 15.19 -0.23 -20.55
C ILE A 182 15.78 1.02 -19.85
N LEU A 183 16.99 1.44 -20.21
CA LEU A 183 17.62 2.64 -19.63
C LEU A 183 16.86 3.93 -19.96
N LEU A 184 16.28 4.03 -21.17
CA LEU A 184 15.39 5.13 -21.53
C LEU A 184 14.09 5.13 -20.72
N GLN A 185 13.49 3.95 -20.44
CA GLN A 185 12.35 3.85 -19.54
C GLN A 185 12.69 4.30 -18.12
N ILE A 186 13.84 3.89 -17.58
CA ILE A 186 14.35 4.35 -16.29
C ILE A 186 14.46 5.86 -16.27
N ASN A 187 15.09 6.45 -17.31
CA ASN A 187 15.27 7.89 -17.40
C ASN A 187 13.93 8.64 -17.50
N ALA A 188 12.97 8.14 -18.28
CA ALA A 188 11.64 8.73 -18.40
C ALA A 188 10.86 8.72 -17.08
N ARG A 189 11.08 7.75 -16.20
CA ARG A 189 10.46 7.62 -14.88
C ARG A 189 11.31 8.11 -13.72
N LYS A 190 12.50 8.65 -14.00
CA LYS A 190 13.48 9.06 -13.00
C LYS A 190 12.88 9.96 -11.92
N SER A 191 12.11 10.96 -12.30
CA SER A 191 11.51 11.92 -11.37
C SER A 191 10.61 11.32 -10.29
N VAL A 192 9.98 10.17 -10.59
CA VAL A 192 9.12 9.43 -9.66
C VAL A 192 9.84 8.23 -9.04
N LEU A 193 10.87 7.68 -9.66
CA LEU A 193 11.76 6.67 -9.06
C LEU A 193 12.68 7.27 -7.99
N LEU A 194 12.98 8.56 -8.08
CA LEU A 194 13.76 9.33 -7.13
C LEU A 194 12.92 10.31 -6.29
N GLY A 195 11.61 10.06 -6.19
CA GLY A 195 10.70 10.87 -5.37
C GLY A 195 11.17 11.05 -3.92
N TYR A 196 11.85 10.05 -3.37
CA TYR A 196 12.42 10.09 -2.02
C TYR A 196 13.48 11.20 -1.82
N LEU A 197 14.08 11.73 -2.89
CA LEU A 197 15.01 12.87 -2.82
C LEU A 197 14.27 14.20 -2.59
N LYS A 198 12.99 14.26 -2.91
CA LYS A 198 12.16 15.47 -2.82
C LYS A 198 11.52 15.66 -1.44
N GLY A 199 11.53 14.63 -0.58
CA GLY A 199 10.92 14.69 0.73
C GLY A 199 11.61 13.80 1.76
N HIS A 200 11.64 14.26 3.02
CA HIS A 200 12.31 13.53 4.09
C HIS A 200 11.57 12.25 4.48
N GLY A 201 12.30 11.16 4.63
CA GLY A 201 11.77 9.92 5.19
C GLY A 201 10.95 9.04 4.23
N ILE A 202 10.76 9.44 2.97
CA ILE A 202 10.01 8.66 1.99
C ILE A 202 10.74 7.33 1.71
N PRO A 203 10.07 6.16 1.83
CA PRO A 203 10.67 4.88 1.48
C PRO A 203 10.69 4.68 -0.05
N CYS A 204 11.63 3.87 -0.56
CA CYS A 204 11.75 3.57 -1.98
C CYS A 204 10.91 2.38 -2.43
N THR A 205 10.27 1.66 -1.50
CA THR A 205 9.58 0.40 -1.77
C THR A 205 8.23 0.32 -1.04
N THR A 206 7.37 -0.56 -1.54
CA THR A 206 6.06 -0.90 -0.97
C THR A 206 6.11 -2.07 0.03
N ASN A 207 7.27 -2.51 0.47
CA ASN A 207 7.45 -3.70 1.33
C ASN A 207 6.52 -3.70 2.55
N LEU A 208 6.24 -2.53 3.13
CA LEU A 208 5.33 -2.43 4.28
C LEU A 208 3.92 -2.91 3.92
N ILE A 209 3.34 -2.45 2.81
CA ILE A 209 1.98 -2.85 2.42
C ILE A 209 1.96 -4.30 1.92
N GLU A 210 3.04 -4.79 1.35
CA GLU A 210 3.17 -6.20 0.95
C GLU A 210 3.12 -7.13 2.16
N SER A 211 3.81 -6.78 3.26
CA SER A 211 3.69 -7.49 4.54
C SER A 211 2.24 -7.50 5.05
N PHE A 212 1.54 -6.36 4.98
CA PHE A 212 0.12 -6.31 5.32
C PHE A 212 -0.75 -7.13 4.38
N ASN A 213 -0.46 -7.13 3.09
CA ASN A 213 -1.16 -7.95 2.11
C ASN A 213 -1.06 -9.45 2.43
N SER A 214 0.08 -9.93 2.91
CA SER A 214 0.27 -11.34 3.30
C SER A 214 -0.67 -11.75 4.45
N HIS A 215 -0.92 -10.86 5.40
CA HIS A 215 -1.90 -11.10 6.47
C HIS A 215 -3.34 -11.19 5.97
N PHE A 216 -3.71 -10.38 4.97
CA PHE A 216 -5.01 -10.48 4.32
C PHE A 216 -5.13 -11.73 3.48
N GLU A 217 -4.10 -12.09 2.72
CA GLU A 217 -4.08 -13.28 1.87
C GLU A 217 -4.31 -14.57 2.63
N GLY A 218 -3.68 -14.74 3.79
CA GLY A 218 -3.90 -15.90 4.65
C GLY A 218 -5.38 -16.08 5.01
N ARG A 219 -6.15 -14.99 5.09
CA ARG A 219 -7.61 -15.00 5.34
C ARG A 219 -8.42 -15.16 4.07
N PHE A 220 -8.04 -14.49 2.98
CA PHE A 220 -8.73 -14.58 1.70
C PHE A 220 -8.61 -15.97 1.06
N LYS A 221 -7.48 -16.68 1.28
CA LYS A 221 -7.32 -18.07 0.84
C LYS A 221 -8.33 -19.03 1.47
N SER A 222 -8.81 -18.74 2.68
CA SER A 222 -9.87 -19.53 3.34
C SER A 222 -11.28 -19.17 2.86
N VAL A 223 -11.44 -18.01 2.21
CA VAL A 223 -12.72 -17.54 1.66
C VAL A 223 -12.64 -17.63 0.13
N LYS A 224 -13.25 -18.69 -0.44
CA LYS A 224 -13.25 -18.85 -1.91
C LYS A 224 -13.89 -17.66 -2.62
N GLU A 225 -15.03 -17.18 -2.09
CA GLU A 225 -15.80 -16.11 -2.69
C GLU A 225 -16.72 -15.46 -1.65
N TYR A 226 -16.85 -14.13 -1.67
CA TYR A 226 -17.84 -13.40 -0.88
C TYR A 226 -19.20 -13.44 -1.55
N GLN A 227 -20.27 -13.58 -0.75
CA GLN A 227 -21.64 -13.79 -1.25
C GLN A 227 -22.23 -12.58 -2.02
N SER A 228 -21.79 -11.37 -1.70
CA SER A 228 -22.17 -10.14 -2.37
C SER A 228 -21.13 -9.04 -2.13
N PHE A 229 -21.23 -7.93 -2.86
CA PHE A 229 -20.38 -6.76 -2.63
C PHE A 229 -20.55 -6.21 -1.21
N HIS A 230 -21.79 -6.08 -0.73
CA HIS A 230 -22.06 -5.63 0.64
C HIS A 230 -21.50 -6.59 1.70
N HIS A 231 -21.63 -7.90 1.49
CA HIS A 231 -21.04 -8.91 2.37
C HIS A 231 -19.50 -8.77 2.43
N ALA A 232 -18.86 -8.54 1.29
CA ALA A 232 -17.43 -8.29 1.24
C ALA A 232 -17.04 -7.00 1.98
N GLN A 233 -17.81 -5.91 1.81
CA GLN A 233 -17.56 -4.64 2.51
C GLN A 233 -17.58 -4.81 4.03
N ILE A 234 -18.55 -5.54 4.58
CA ILE A 234 -18.65 -5.80 6.03
C ILE A 234 -17.40 -6.51 6.53
N TRP A 235 -16.99 -7.58 5.84
CA TRP A 235 -15.81 -8.35 6.26
C TRP A 235 -14.50 -7.60 6.09
N ILE A 236 -14.32 -6.87 4.99
CA ILE A 236 -13.11 -6.04 4.77
C ILE A 236 -13.03 -4.95 5.85
N ASN A 237 -14.15 -4.27 6.12
CA ASN A 237 -14.19 -3.28 7.20
C ASN A 237 -13.80 -3.88 8.54
N ALA A 238 -14.39 -5.03 8.90
CA ALA A 238 -14.08 -5.71 10.15
C ALA A 238 -12.61 -6.14 10.26
N MET A 239 -12.02 -6.61 9.15
CA MET A 239 -10.60 -6.98 9.12
C MET A 239 -9.68 -5.78 9.30
N ILE A 240 -9.97 -4.66 8.64
CA ILE A 240 -9.20 -3.41 8.76
C ILE A 240 -9.34 -2.85 10.18
N VAL A 241 -10.56 -2.72 10.69
CA VAL A 241 -10.79 -2.21 12.06
C VAL A 241 -10.08 -3.11 13.09
N ARG A 242 -10.26 -4.44 12.99
CA ARG A 242 -9.55 -5.38 13.87
C ARG A 242 -8.03 -5.20 13.81
N ARG A 243 -7.46 -4.98 12.60
CA ARG A 243 -6.02 -4.79 12.42
C ARG A 243 -5.53 -3.53 13.12
N ARG A 244 -6.29 -2.45 13.11
CA ARG A 244 -5.96 -1.19 13.79
C ARG A 244 -5.84 -1.35 15.30
N PHE A 245 -6.59 -2.30 15.90
CA PHE A 245 -6.61 -2.60 17.34
C PHE A 245 -5.81 -3.83 17.74
N LYS A 246 -5.17 -4.52 16.79
CA LYS A 246 -4.28 -5.64 17.07
C LYS A 246 -2.86 -5.11 17.30
N GLU A 247 -2.21 -5.60 18.35
CA GLU A 247 -0.80 -5.31 18.61
C GLU A 247 0.11 -5.86 17.49
N PHE A 248 1.17 -5.12 17.20
CA PHE A 248 2.24 -5.57 16.35
C PHE A 248 3.11 -6.58 17.10
N THR A 249 3.54 -7.63 16.41
CA THR A 249 4.36 -8.69 16.98
C THR A 249 5.61 -8.99 16.17
N ASP A 250 5.67 -8.49 14.95
CA ASP A 250 6.61 -8.89 13.90
C ASP A 250 7.26 -7.70 13.17
N CYS A 251 7.22 -6.52 13.79
CA CYS A 251 7.92 -5.36 13.24
C CYS A 251 9.43 -5.49 13.40
N GLU A 252 10.16 -5.24 12.32
CA GLU A 252 11.62 -5.35 12.25
C GLU A 252 12.31 -4.00 12.02
N GLY A 253 13.64 -4.01 12.11
CA GLY A 253 14.48 -2.86 11.83
C GLY A 253 14.06 -1.61 12.64
N LYS A 254 13.93 -0.49 11.95
CA LYS A 254 13.54 0.79 12.58
C LYS A 254 12.12 0.80 13.16
N PHE A 255 11.27 -0.14 12.78
CA PHE A 255 9.90 -0.26 13.26
C PHE A 255 9.74 -1.22 14.45
N ARG A 256 10.81 -1.87 14.91
CA ARG A 256 10.78 -2.79 16.08
C ARG A 256 10.14 -2.14 17.31
N HIS A 257 10.26 -0.83 17.48
CA HIS A 257 9.66 -0.05 18.57
C HIS A 257 8.12 -0.01 18.54
N LEU A 258 7.49 -0.46 17.45
CA LEU A 258 6.03 -0.60 17.33
C LEU A 258 5.51 -1.90 17.96
N ASN A 259 6.35 -2.92 18.15
CA ASN A 259 5.92 -4.19 18.76
C ASN A 259 5.31 -3.95 20.14
N GLY A 260 4.21 -4.64 20.42
CA GLY A 260 3.38 -4.44 21.61
C GLY A 260 2.46 -3.22 21.55
N LYS A 261 2.47 -2.44 20.45
CA LYS A 261 1.61 -1.27 20.25
C LYS A 261 0.59 -1.54 19.14
N LYS A 262 -0.50 -0.77 19.12
CA LYS A 262 -1.54 -0.82 18.10
C LYS A 262 -1.38 0.35 17.14
N SER A 263 -1.68 0.17 15.85
CA SER A 263 -1.60 1.27 14.88
C SER A 263 -2.55 2.42 15.24
N PHE A 264 -3.74 2.10 15.73
CA PHE A 264 -4.69 3.10 16.22
C PHE A 264 -4.12 3.98 17.33
N GLU A 265 -3.37 3.43 18.30
CA GLU A 265 -2.72 4.19 19.37
C GLU A 265 -1.72 5.22 18.84
N LYS A 266 -1.11 4.94 17.69
CA LYS A 266 -0.15 5.83 17.03
C LYS A 266 -0.82 6.97 16.29
N SER A 267 -1.97 6.72 15.67
CA SER A 267 -2.70 7.69 14.86
C SER A 267 -3.75 8.48 15.65
N ARG A 268 -4.22 7.97 16.80
CA ARG A 268 -5.28 8.62 17.61
C ARG A 268 -4.87 9.98 18.15
N ARG A 269 -5.84 10.85 18.35
CA ARG A 269 -5.64 12.12 19.05
C ARG A 269 -5.24 11.89 20.50
N PRO A 270 -4.47 12.82 21.12
CA PRO A 270 -4.01 12.68 22.51
C PRO A 270 -5.15 12.63 23.55
N ASP A 271 -6.26 13.31 23.25
CA ASP A 271 -7.45 13.43 24.10
C ASP A 271 -8.39 12.21 24.05
N VAL A 272 -8.09 11.23 23.19
CA VAL A 272 -8.92 10.03 23.01
C VAL A 272 -8.41 8.89 23.88
N ASP A 273 -9.24 8.43 24.82
CA ASP A 273 -8.96 7.27 25.67
C ASP A 273 -9.80 6.07 25.23
N LEU A 274 -9.45 5.52 24.08
CA LEU A 274 -10.01 4.27 23.54
C LEU A 274 -8.87 3.27 23.38
N SER A 275 -8.88 2.21 24.19
CA SER A 275 -7.76 1.25 24.23
C SER A 275 -8.12 -0.08 23.62
N THR A 276 -9.41 -0.43 23.49
CA THR A 276 -9.85 -1.74 23.05
C THR A 276 -10.81 -1.69 21.85
N PHE A 277 -10.85 -2.78 21.10
CA PHE A 277 -11.85 -3.00 20.06
C PHE A 277 -13.28 -2.94 20.58
N SER A 278 -13.50 -3.36 21.84
CA SER A 278 -14.81 -3.34 22.49
C SER A 278 -15.33 -1.91 22.74
N ASP A 279 -14.43 -0.96 22.96
CA ASP A 279 -14.79 0.43 23.21
C ASP A 279 -15.42 1.06 21.96
N ILE A 280 -14.91 0.71 20.78
CA ILE A 280 -15.49 1.13 19.49
C ILE A 280 -16.92 0.61 19.30
N LEU A 281 -17.21 -0.60 19.78
CA LEU A 281 -18.58 -1.16 19.69
C LEU A 281 -19.54 -0.52 20.67
N ARG A 282 -19.07 -0.01 21.80
CA ARG A 282 -19.88 0.65 22.82
C ARG A 282 -20.14 2.12 22.53
N ASP A 283 -19.17 2.75 21.89
CA ASP A 283 -19.27 4.17 21.51
C ASP A 283 -20.19 4.28 20.28
N ARG A 284 -21.48 4.53 20.55
CA ARG A 284 -22.49 4.67 19.50
C ARG A 284 -22.16 5.84 18.60
N PHE A 285 -21.96 5.55 17.32
CA PHE A 285 -21.74 6.53 16.27
C PHE A 285 -23.06 7.19 15.85
#